data_75e0b6dc242e2d637f1c05b823afa8fb
#
_entry.id   75e0b6dc242e2d637f1c05b823afa8fb
#
_cell.length_a   1.000
_cell.length_b   1.000
_cell.length_c   1.000
_cell.angle_alpha   90.00
_cell.angle_beta   90.00
_cell.angle_gamma   90.00
#
_symmetry.space_group_name_H-M   'P 1'
#
loop_
_entity.id
_entity.type
_entity.pdbx_description
1 polymer ?
#
loop_
_entity_poly.entity_id
_entity_poly.type
_entity_poly.pdbx_seq_one_letter_code
_entity_poly.pdbx_strand_id
1 'polypeptide(L)'
;MVEIQTTAALAESRRKMQARRRLKNRIALTLSMATMAFGLFWLIWILMSTITRGIDGMSLALFTEMTPPPNTEGGGLANALAGSGLLILWATVFGTPLGIMAGIYLAEYGRKSWLAEVIRFINDILLSAPSIVVGLFVYTIVVAQMEHFSGWAGVIALALLQVPIVIRTTENMLKLVPDSLREAAYALGTPKWKMISAITLKASVSGIMTGILLAIARIAGETAPLLFTALSNQFWSTDMMQPIANLPVTIFKFAMSPFAEWQQLAWAGVLIITLCVLLLNILARVVFAKNKHG
;
A
#
# COMPACT_ATOMS: atom_id res chain seq x y z
N MET A 1 -65.72 -12.05 17.59
CA MET A 1 -65.29 -13.06 16.56
C MET A 1 -64.47 -12.45 15.42
N VAL A 2 -64.78 -11.25 14.91
CA VAL A 2 -64.03 -10.59 13.81
C VAL A 2 -62.61 -10.20 14.19
N GLU A 3 -62.38 -9.72 15.42
CA GLU A 3 -61.07 -9.29 15.92
C GLU A 3 -60.07 -10.43 16.09
N ILE A 4 -60.51 -11.63 16.44
CA ILE A 4 -59.66 -12.82 16.59
C ILE A 4 -59.22 -13.36 15.21
N GLN A 5 -60.09 -13.25 14.20
CA GLN A 5 -59.74 -13.65 12.83
C GLN A 5 -58.73 -12.71 12.17
N THR A 6 -58.82 -11.42 12.43
CA THR A 6 -57.83 -10.40 11.94
C THR A 6 -56.46 -10.58 12.60
N THR A 7 -56.37 -10.89 13.88
CA THR A 7 -55.11 -11.14 14.58
C THR A 7 -54.41 -12.42 14.11
N ALA A 8 -55.18 -13.48 13.86
CA ALA A 8 -54.66 -14.76 13.31
C ALA A 8 -54.07 -14.57 11.87
N ALA A 9 -54.82 -13.87 11.00
CA ALA A 9 -54.39 -13.57 9.64
C ALA A 9 -53.11 -12.70 9.60
N LEU A 10 -52.99 -11.70 10.49
CA LEU A 10 -51.80 -10.89 10.65
C LEU A 10 -50.60 -11.68 11.19
N ALA A 11 -50.84 -12.63 12.10
CA ALA A 11 -49.77 -13.50 12.62
C ALA A 11 -49.25 -14.45 11.53
N GLU A 12 -50.11 -14.99 10.71
CA GLU A 12 -49.72 -15.85 9.57
C GLU A 12 -48.96 -15.09 8.49
N SER A 13 -49.41 -13.87 8.15
CA SER A 13 -48.70 -12.98 7.23
C SER A 13 -47.31 -12.65 7.74
N ARG A 14 -47.16 -12.33 9.03
CA ARG A 14 -45.86 -12.08 9.68
C ARG A 14 -44.97 -13.31 9.65
N ARG A 15 -45.48 -14.51 9.90
CA ARG A 15 -44.72 -15.76 9.80
C ARG A 15 -44.23 -16.03 8.38
N LYS A 16 -45.05 -15.86 7.36
CA LYS A 16 -44.67 -16.00 5.94
C LYS A 16 -43.58 -14.99 5.56
N MET A 17 -43.70 -13.73 5.99
CA MET A 17 -42.71 -12.69 5.76
C MET A 17 -41.39 -13.02 6.46
N GLN A 18 -41.42 -13.48 7.72
CA GLN A 18 -40.22 -13.89 8.45
C GLN A 18 -39.54 -15.11 7.80
N ALA A 19 -40.29 -16.12 7.35
CA ALA A 19 -39.76 -17.28 6.64
C ALA A 19 -39.04 -16.85 5.33
N ARG A 20 -39.66 -15.95 4.56
CA ARG A 20 -39.06 -15.40 3.32
C ARG A 20 -37.78 -14.58 3.60
N ARG A 21 -37.80 -13.79 4.69
CA ARG A 21 -36.59 -13.05 5.12
C ARG A 21 -35.48 -14.00 5.57
N ARG A 22 -35.78 -15.05 6.32
CA ARG A 22 -34.83 -16.08 6.74
C ARG A 22 -34.21 -16.81 5.53
N LEU A 23 -35.05 -17.17 4.54
CA LEU A 23 -34.57 -17.82 3.32
C LEU A 23 -33.63 -16.90 2.52
N LYS A 24 -34.04 -15.64 2.29
CA LYS A 24 -33.20 -14.64 1.63
C LYS A 24 -31.88 -14.44 2.36
N ASN A 25 -31.90 -14.35 3.70
CA ASN A 25 -30.72 -14.21 4.50
C ASN A 25 -29.81 -15.44 4.41
N ARG A 26 -30.35 -16.66 4.41
CA ARG A 26 -29.56 -17.88 4.20
C ARG A 26 -28.90 -17.89 2.82
N ILE A 27 -29.66 -17.57 1.77
CA ILE A 27 -29.13 -17.49 0.40
C ILE A 27 -28.01 -16.44 0.32
N ALA A 28 -28.23 -15.25 0.88
CA ALA A 28 -27.22 -14.21 0.89
C ALA A 28 -25.96 -14.64 1.66
N LEU A 29 -26.13 -15.30 2.81
CA LEU A 29 -25.01 -15.80 3.62
C LEU A 29 -24.22 -16.89 2.88
N THR A 30 -24.90 -17.87 2.27
CA THR A 30 -24.26 -18.94 1.51
C THR A 30 -23.52 -18.39 0.28
N LEU A 31 -24.11 -17.44 -0.44
CA LEU A 31 -23.43 -16.75 -1.55
C LEU A 31 -22.20 -15.98 -1.09
N SER A 32 -22.31 -15.25 0.03
CA SER A 32 -21.16 -14.53 0.60
C SER A 32 -20.04 -15.48 1.04
N MET A 33 -20.38 -16.62 1.65
CA MET A 33 -19.40 -17.65 2.02
C MET A 33 -18.76 -18.29 0.79
N ALA A 34 -19.54 -18.58 -0.25
CA ALA A 34 -19.03 -19.15 -1.49
C ALA A 34 -18.07 -18.18 -2.21
N THR A 35 -18.41 -16.90 -2.27
CA THR A 35 -17.51 -15.85 -2.86
C THR A 35 -16.22 -15.70 -2.06
N MET A 36 -16.33 -15.74 -0.73
CA MET A 36 -15.14 -15.72 0.14
C MET A 36 -14.25 -16.95 -0.09
N ALA A 37 -14.84 -18.15 -0.11
CA ALA A 37 -14.13 -19.40 -0.36
C ALA A 37 -13.46 -19.41 -1.75
N PHE A 38 -14.14 -18.90 -2.76
CA PHE A 38 -13.58 -18.74 -4.11
C PHE A 38 -12.37 -17.79 -4.12
N GLY A 39 -12.46 -16.64 -3.46
CA GLY A 39 -11.33 -15.72 -3.34
C GLY A 39 -10.15 -16.32 -2.58
N LEU A 40 -10.40 -17.02 -1.47
CA LEU A 40 -9.38 -17.71 -0.69
C LEU A 40 -8.71 -18.85 -1.47
N PHE A 41 -9.46 -19.59 -2.28
CA PHE A 41 -8.91 -20.64 -3.14
C PHE A 41 -7.82 -20.08 -4.07
N TRP A 42 -8.12 -19.00 -4.80
CA TRP A 42 -7.15 -18.38 -5.69
C TRP A 42 -5.95 -17.79 -4.96
N LEU A 43 -6.19 -17.17 -3.81
CA LEU A 43 -5.10 -16.63 -2.98
C LEU A 43 -4.15 -17.73 -2.51
N ILE A 44 -4.69 -18.85 -2.01
CA ILE A 44 -3.89 -20.00 -1.57
C ILE A 44 -3.15 -20.61 -2.76
N TRP A 45 -3.81 -20.72 -3.93
CA TRP A 45 -3.18 -21.27 -5.14
C TRP A 45 -1.99 -20.41 -5.59
N ILE A 46 -2.15 -19.09 -5.65
CA ILE A 46 -1.08 -18.16 -6.02
C ILE A 46 0.06 -18.25 -5.01
N LEU A 47 -0.24 -18.22 -3.71
CA LEU A 47 0.77 -18.29 -2.66
C LEU A 47 1.55 -19.63 -2.72
N MET A 48 0.84 -20.74 -2.90
CA MET A 48 1.46 -22.06 -3.02
C MET A 48 2.37 -22.14 -4.25
N SER A 49 1.91 -21.62 -5.39
CA SER A 49 2.71 -21.55 -6.62
C SER A 49 3.95 -20.66 -6.45
N THR A 50 3.82 -19.54 -5.74
CA THR A 50 4.94 -18.64 -5.44
C THR A 50 5.96 -19.31 -4.52
N ILE A 51 5.50 -20.03 -3.50
CA ILE A 51 6.40 -20.73 -2.57
C ILE A 51 7.12 -21.88 -3.28
N THR A 52 6.39 -22.77 -3.96
CA THR A 52 6.98 -23.96 -4.59
C THR A 52 8.01 -23.58 -5.65
N ARG A 53 7.67 -22.68 -6.58
CA ARG A 53 8.59 -22.27 -7.64
C ARG A 53 9.67 -21.29 -7.15
N GLY A 54 9.35 -20.46 -6.16
CA GLY A 54 10.31 -19.50 -5.62
C GLY A 54 11.41 -20.14 -4.79
N ILE A 55 11.12 -21.21 -4.05
CA ILE A 55 12.13 -21.93 -3.25
C ILE A 55 13.20 -22.57 -4.14
N ASP A 56 12.82 -23.09 -5.30
CA ASP A 56 13.76 -23.72 -6.23
C ASP A 56 14.84 -22.74 -6.74
N GLY A 57 14.51 -21.44 -6.79
CA GLY A 57 15.46 -20.39 -7.18
C GLY A 57 16.20 -19.73 -6.00
N MET A 58 15.93 -20.13 -4.75
CA MET A 58 16.55 -19.50 -3.58
C MET A 58 17.97 -20.01 -3.36
N SER A 59 18.95 -19.11 -3.48
CA SER A 59 20.37 -19.37 -3.19
C SER A 59 21.00 -18.15 -2.49
N LEU A 60 22.15 -18.31 -1.88
CA LEU A 60 22.90 -17.17 -1.31
C LEU A 60 23.37 -16.21 -2.42
N ALA A 61 23.68 -16.73 -3.61
CA ALA A 61 24.04 -15.95 -4.78
C ALA A 61 22.96 -14.89 -5.13
N LEU A 62 21.69 -15.19 -4.85
CA LEU A 62 20.57 -14.27 -5.08
C LEU A 62 20.75 -12.89 -4.40
N PHE A 63 21.41 -12.87 -3.24
CA PHE A 63 21.64 -11.66 -2.44
C PHE A 63 23.01 -11.04 -2.64
N THR A 64 23.96 -11.77 -3.24
CA THR A 64 25.36 -11.33 -3.37
C THR A 64 25.78 -11.08 -4.81
N GLU A 65 25.14 -11.74 -5.77
CA GLU A 65 25.47 -11.60 -7.19
C GLU A 65 24.51 -10.68 -7.92
N MET A 66 25.00 -10.09 -9.01
CA MET A 66 24.19 -9.24 -9.89
C MET A 66 23.30 -10.07 -10.81
N THR A 67 22.37 -9.41 -11.48
CA THR A 67 21.55 -10.02 -12.52
C THR A 67 22.42 -10.56 -13.65
N PRO A 68 22.28 -11.87 -14.00
CA PRO A 68 23.13 -12.51 -15.00
C PRO A 68 22.78 -12.06 -16.42
N PRO A 69 23.74 -12.12 -17.36
CA PRO A 69 23.45 -12.02 -18.79
C PRO A 69 22.51 -13.17 -19.26
N PRO A 70 21.84 -13.01 -20.42
CA PRO A 70 21.02 -14.08 -21.00
C PRO A 70 21.83 -15.37 -21.23
N ASN A 71 21.22 -16.53 -21.03
CA ASN A 71 21.81 -17.85 -21.23
C ASN A 71 23.07 -18.13 -20.38
N THR A 72 23.17 -17.53 -19.20
CA THR A 72 24.23 -17.88 -18.23
C THR A 72 23.60 -18.51 -17.01
N GLU A 73 24.17 -19.62 -16.56
CA GLU A 73 23.77 -20.25 -15.30
C GLU A 73 24.26 -19.40 -14.11
N GLY A 74 23.47 -19.36 -13.05
CA GLY A 74 23.81 -18.62 -11.84
C GLY A 74 23.34 -17.16 -11.87
N GLY A 75 24.05 -16.32 -11.08
CA GLY A 75 23.70 -14.92 -10.87
C GLY A 75 22.63 -14.71 -9.79
N GLY A 76 22.32 -13.44 -9.53
CA GLY A 76 21.43 -13.05 -8.45
C GLY A 76 20.57 -11.83 -8.76
N LEU A 77 20.08 -11.20 -7.71
CA LEU A 77 19.21 -10.02 -7.77
C LEU A 77 19.72 -8.89 -6.85
N ALA A 78 21.00 -8.96 -6.42
CA ALA A 78 21.56 -8.03 -5.45
C ALA A 78 21.45 -6.56 -5.88
N ASN A 79 21.75 -6.25 -7.16
CA ASN A 79 21.60 -4.92 -7.73
C ASN A 79 20.14 -4.45 -7.72
N ALA A 80 19.19 -5.32 -8.05
CA ALA A 80 17.75 -5.01 -8.05
C ALA A 80 17.19 -4.83 -6.64
N LEU A 81 17.65 -5.62 -5.67
CA LEU A 81 17.31 -5.47 -4.25
C LEU A 81 17.83 -4.14 -3.69
N ALA A 82 19.11 -3.83 -3.92
CA ALA A 82 19.72 -2.59 -3.47
C ALA A 82 19.03 -1.37 -4.08
N GLY A 83 18.78 -1.38 -5.38
CA GLY A 83 18.10 -0.27 -6.05
C GLY A 83 16.65 -0.10 -5.61
N SER A 84 15.90 -1.20 -5.39
CA SER A 84 14.56 -1.10 -4.78
C SER A 84 14.62 -0.47 -3.38
N GLY A 85 15.59 -0.88 -2.57
CA GLY A 85 15.81 -0.29 -1.24
C GLY A 85 16.05 1.21 -1.30
N LEU A 86 16.92 1.68 -2.22
CA LEU A 86 17.23 3.09 -2.43
C LEU A 86 15.98 3.88 -2.90
N LEU A 87 15.24 3.37 -3.87
CA LEU A 87 14.03 4.02 -4.39
C LEU A 87 12.97 4.16 -3.31
N ILE A 88 12.70 3.11 -2.54
CA ILE A 88 11.72 3.10 -1.45
C ILE A 88 12.17 4.02 -0.32
N LEU A 89 13.47 4.01 0.03
CA LEU A 89 14.02 4.86 1.08
C LEU A 89 13.79 6.34 0.76
N TRP A 90 14.21 6.78 -0.42
CA TRP A 90 14.08 8.18 -0.81
C TRP A 90 12.62 8.60 -1.04
N ALA A 91 11.79 7.73 -1.63
CA ALA A 91 10.35 7.98 -1.74
C ALA A 91 9.71 8.18 -0.35
N THR A 92 10.14 7.39 0.64
CA THR A 92 9.64 7.49 2.02
C THR A 92 10.17 8.74 2.73
N VAL A 93 11.44 9.07 2.55
CA VAL A 93 12.05 10.28 3.14
C VAL A 93 11.36 11.56 2.67
N PHE A 94 10.96 11.64 1.42
CA PHE A 94 10.25 12.81 0.89
C PHE A 94 8.73 12.69 1.03
N GLY A 95 8.16 11.56 0.70
CA GLY A 95 6.70 11.37 0.65
C GLY A 95 6.05 11.34 2.03
N THR A 96 6.70 10.72 3.03
CA THR A 96 6.12 10.60 4.36
C THR A 96 5.97 11.94 5.08
N PRO A 97 7.01 12.82 5.17
CA PRO A 97 6.85 14.13 5.80
C PRO A 97 5.80 15.00 5.12
N LEU A 98 5.79 15.03 3.78
CA LEU A 98 4.79 15.76 3.00
C LEU A 98 3.37 15.25 3.31
N GLY A 99 3.19 13.94 3.32
CA GLY A 99 1.90 13.32 3.62
C GLY A 99 1.41 13.58 5.04
N ILE A 100 2.31 13.52 6.04
CA ILE A 100 1.98 13.83 7.43
C ILE A 100 1.59 15.31 7.58
N MET A 101 2.37 16.23 7.03
CA MET A 101 2.08 17.68 7.12
C MET A 101 0.73 18.02 6.47
N ALA A 102 0.46 17.48 5.28
CA ALA A 102 -0.83 17.68 4.62
C ALA A 102 -1.98 17.05 5.41
N GLY A 103 -1.79 15.83 5.95
CA GLY A 103 -2.79 15.16 6.79
C GLY A 103 -3.11 15.93 8.08
N ILE A 104 -2.09 16.50 8.74
CA ILE A 104 -2.25 17.38 9.90
C ILE A 104 -3.05 18.63 9.49
N TYR A 105 -2.68 19.27 8.38
CA TYR A 105 -3.41 20.42 7.89
C TYR A 105 -4.90 20.10 7.68
N LEU A 106 -5.21 19.00 7.02
CA LEU A 106 -6.59 18.58 6.75
C LEU A 106 -7.40 18.28 8.03
N ALA A 107 -6.77 17.67 9.03
CA ALA A 107 -7.44 17.30 10.28
C ALA A 107 -7.63 18.48 11.24
N GLU A 108 -6.61 19.33 11.41
CA GLU A 108 -6.54 20.32 12.48
C GLU A 108 -6.80 21.75 12.03
N TYR A 109 -6.48 22.10 10.77
CA TYR A 109 -6.62 23.45 10.23
C TYR A 109 -7.70 23.56 9.16
N GLY A 110 -7.91 22.50 8.38
CA GLY A 110 -8.74 22.50 7.19
C GLY A 110 -10.21 22.12 7.39
N ARG A 111 -10.75 22.11 8.63
CA ARG A 111 -12.13 21.62 8.90
C ARG A 111 -13.22 22.37 8.10
N LYS A 112 -13.04 23.65 7.80
CA LYS A 112 -13.99 24.50 7.05
C LYS A 112 -13.34 25.28 5.89
N SER A 113 -12.20 24.80 5.39
CA SER A 113 -11.42 25.50 4.36
C SER A 113 -11.69 24.90 2.97
N TRP A 114 -11.98 25.74 1.97
CA TRP A 114 -12.09 25.33 0.57
C TRP A 114 -10.81 24.65 0.05
N LEU A 115 -9.65 25.13 0.51
CA LEU A 115 -8.35 24.54 0.16
C LEU A 115 -8.27 23.08 0.63
N ALA A 116 -8.79 22.78 1.82
CA ALA A 116 -8.81 21.40 2.31
C ALA A 116 -9.74 20.50 1.47
N GLU A 117 -10.83 21.03 0.94
CA GLU A 117 -11.71 20.29 0.02
C GLU A 117 -10.99 19.99 -1.29
N VAL A 118 -10.26 20.95 -1.85
CA VAL A 118 -9.44 20.78 -3.04
C VAL A 118 -8.34 19.73 -2.81
N ILE A 119 -7.63 19.81 -1.67
CA ILE A 119 -6.58 18.82 -1.35
C ILE A 119 -7.18 17.43 -1.21
N ARG A 120 -8.32 17.25 -0.53
CA ARG A 120 -9.00 15.95 -0.44
C ARG A 120 -9.42 15.44 -1.80
N PHE A 121 -9.98 16.30 -2.64
CA PHE A 121 -10.38 15.94 -4.00
C PHE A 121 -9.19 15.46 -4.85
N ILE A 122 -8.08 16.19 -4.85
CA ILE A 122 -6.85 15.77 -5.55
C ILE A 122 -6.32 14.45 -4.96
N ASN A 123 -6.32 14.32 -3.65
CA ASN A 123 -5.90 13.12 -2.96
C ASN A 123 -6.75 11.89 -3.34
N ASP A 124 -8.06 12.05 -3.42
CA ASP A 124 -8.98 10.98 -3.82
C ASP A 124 -8.80 10.59 -5.29
N ILE A 125 -8.50 11.55 -6.18
CA ILE A 125 -8.12 11.29 -7.58
C ILE A 125 -6.83 10.45 -7.63
N LEU A 126 -5.78 10.85 -6.91
CA LEU A 126 -4.51 10.12 -6.90
C LEU A 126 -4.64 8.71 -6.32
N LEU A 127 -5.49 8.50 -5.31
CA LEU A 127 -5.78 7.18 -4.75
C LEU A 127 -6.54 6.27 -5.73
N SER A 128 -7.36 6.83 -6.59
CA SER A 128 -8.16 6.09 -7.59
C SER A 128 -7.44 5.91 -8.91
N ALA A 129 -6.40 6.71 -9.19
CA ALA A 129 -5.67 6.65 -10.44
C ALA A 129 -4.90 5.32 -10.59
N PRO A 130 -4.94 4.67 -11.77
CA PRO A 130 -4.06 3.55 -12.07
C PRO A 130 -2.58 3.98 -11.94
N SER A 131 -1.75 3.17 -11.28
CA SER A 131 -0.34 3.51 -11.04
C SER A 131 0.47 3.74 -12.32
N ILE A 132 0.09 3.08 -13.42
CA ILE A 132 0.69 3.31 -14.75
C ILE A 132 0.50 4.75 -15.24
N VAL A 133 -0.66 5.36 -14.97
CA VAL A 133 -0.95 6.75 -15.35
C VAL A 133 -0.05 7.72 -14.59
N VAL A 134 0.18 7.45 -13.29
CA VAL A 134 1.13 8.24 -12.49
C VAL A 134 2.56 8.10 -13.05
N GLY A 135 2.95 6.89 -13.46
CA GLY A 135 4.24 6.67 -14.12
C GLY A 135 4.41 7.45 -15.42
N LEU A 136 3.39 7.44 -16.29
CA LEU A 136 3.38 8.21 -17.53
C LEU A 136 3.37 9.73 -17.29
N PHE A 137 2.67 10.18 -16.27
CA PHE A 137 2.68 11.58 -15.86
C PHE A 137 4.10 12.02 -15.47
N VAL A 138 4.76 11.26 -14.60
CA VAL A 138 6.16 11.56 -14.21
C VAL A 138 7.11 11.43 -15.39
N TYR A 139 6.91 10.47 -16.29
CA TYR A 139 7.67 10.39 -17.51
C TYR A 139 7.60 11.71 -18.28
N THR A 140 6.41 12.24 -18.51
CA THR A 140 6.21 13.46 -19.31
C THR A 140 6.84 14.70 -18.68
N ILE A 141 6.74 14.85 -17.35
CA ILE A 141 7.20 16.07 -16.67
C ILE A 141 8.66 16.00 -16.16
N VAL A 142 9.21 14.81 -16.01
CA VAL A 142 10.58 14.62 -15.49
C VAL A 142 11.46 13.95 -16.54
N VAL A 143 11.18 12.71 -16.93
CA VAL A 143 12.06 11.93 -17.80
C VAL A 143 12.21 12.56 -19.19
N ALA A 144 11.10 13.01 -19.77
CA ALA A 144 11.12 13.67 -21.08
C ALA A 144 11.90 14.99 -21.07
N GLN A 145 11.93 15.71 -19.94
CA GLN A 145 12.71 16.95 -19.80
C GLN A 145 14.19 16.67 -19.54
N MET A 146 14.50 15.56 -18.85
CA MET A 146 15.86 15.11 -18.59
C MET A 146 16.48 14.37 -19.79
N GLU A 147 15.65 13.95 -20.75
CA GLU A 147 16.02 13.10 -21.90
C GLU A 147 16.61 11.73 -21.53
N HIS A 148 16.51 11.33 -20.27
CA HIS A 148 16.95 10.02 -19.78
C HIS A 148 16.16 9.54 -18.56
N PHE A 149 16.09 8.23 -18.40
CA PHE A 149 15.55 7.58 -17.20
C PHE A 149 16.46 7.78 -16.01
N SER A 150 15.90 7.90 -14.80
CA SER A 150 16.69 8.10 -13.59
C SER A 150 16.01 7.52 -12.35
N GLY A 151 16.83 7.19 -11.35
CA GLY A 151 16.33 6.78 -10.04
C GLY A 151 15.46 7.86 -9.40
N TRP A 152 15.84 9.15 -9.56
CA TRP A 152 15.03 10.26 -9.02
C TRP A 152 13.64 10.35 -9.64
N ALA A 153 13.49 10.10 -10.94
CA ALA A 153 12.17 10.03 -11.56
C ALA A 153 11.35 8.88 -10.94
N GLY A 154 11.99 7.72 -10.65
CA GLY A 154 11.36 6.62 -9.93
C GLY A 154 10.93 7.00 -8.51
N VAL A 155 11.78 7.71 -7.78
CA VAL A 155 11.47 8.23 -6.43
C VAL A 155 10.26 9.14 -6.46
N ILE A 156 10.19 10.08 -7.41
CA ILE A 156 9.03 10.99 -7.57
C ILE A 156 7.76 10.19 -7.83
N ALA A 157 7.81 9.21 -8.74
CA ALA A 157 6.66 8.38 -9.05
C ALA A 157 6.15 7.57 -7.84
N LEU A 158 7.06 6.95 -7.08
CA LEU A 158 6.71 6.22 -5.86
C LEU A 158 6.20 7.17 -4.76
N ALA A 159 6.81 8.34 -4.59
CA ALA A 159 6.36 9.34 -3.62
C ALA A 159 4.94 9.84 -3.94
N LEU A 160 4.62 10.09 -5.22
CA LEU A 160 3.27 10.47 -5.64
C LEU A 160 2.22 9.40 -5.33
N LEU A 161 2.59 8.12 -5.32
CA LEU A 161 1.70 7.03 -4.91
C LEU A 161 1.62 6.88 -3.39
N GLN A 162 2.70 7.20 -2.66
CA GLN A 162 2.77 7.08 -1.21
C GLN A 162 2.06 8.21 -0.49
N VAL A 163 2.28 9.45 -0.93
CA VAL A 163 1.76 10.67 -0.29
C VAL A 163 0.25 10.61 -0.03
N PRO A 164 -0.61 10.24 -0.98
CA PRO A 164 -2.04 10.19 -0.77
C PRO A 164 -2.46 9.21 0.34
N ILE A 165 -1.78 8.08 0.45
CA ILE A 165 -2.06 7.08 1.49
C ILE A 165 -1.71 7.63 2.87
N VAL A 166 -0.54 8.29 2.98
CA VAL A 166 -0.07 8.89 4.24
C VAL A 166 -0.98 10.05 4.65
N ILE A 167 -1.39 10.92 3.71
CA ILE A 167 -2.36 11.98 3.95
C ILE A 167 -3.64 11.41 4.57
N ARG A 168 -4.25 10.44 3.87
CA ARG A 168 -5.53 9.84 4.27
C ARG A 168 -5.44 9.18 5.63
N THR A 169 -4.36 8.43 5.87
CA THR A 169 -4.16 7.73 7.14
C THR A 169 -3.94 8.72 8.28
N THR A 170 -3.09 9.73 8.07
CA THR A 170 -2.80 10.75 9.08
C THR A 170 -4.07 11.54 9.43
N GLU A 171 -4.81 12.01 8.43
CA GLU A 171 -6.08 12.71 8.64
C GLU A 171 -7.08 11.85 9.44
N ASN A 172 -7.26 10.59 9.05
CA ASN A 172 -8.18 9.68 9.71
C ASN A 172 -7.77 9.40 11.16
N MET A 173 -6.48 9.17 11.42
CA MET A 173 -5.99 8.88 12.77
C MET A 173 -6.13 10.09 13.69
N LEU A 174 -5.84 11.29 13.20
CA LEU A 174 -6.01 12.52 13.98
C LEU A 174 -7.49 12.83 14.28
N LYS A 175 -8.41 12.49 13.36
CA LYS A 175 -9.86 12.64 13.59
C LYS A 175 -10.41 11.69 14.66
N LEU A 176 -9.74 10.59 14.96
CA LEU A 176 -10.14 9.67 16.04
C LEU A 176 -9.81 10.20 17.44
N VAL A 177 -8.93 11.19 17.54
CA VAL A 177 -8.62 11.82 18.84
C VAL A 177 -9.84 12.62 19.30
N PRO A 178 -10.37 12.40 20.53
CA PRO A 178 -11.54 13.11 21.03
C PRO A 178 -11.31 14.62 21.13
N ASP A 179 -12.34 15.42 20.79
CA ASP A 179 -12.26 16.88 20.91
C ASP A 179 -12.08 17.35 22.35
N SER A 180 -12.54 16.57 23.35
CA SER A 180 -12.34 16.86 24.77
C SER A 180 -10.85 16.96 25.16
N LEU A 181 -9.96 16.18 24.56
CA LEU A 181 -8.51 16.30 24.78
C LEU A 181 -7.96 17.62 24.22
N ARG A 182 -8.48 18.09 23.09
CA ARG A 182 -8.10 19.37 22.49
C ARG A 182 -8.60 20.53 23.36
N GLU A 183 -9.84 20.47 23.82
CA GLU A 183 -10.46 21.47 24.70
C GLU A 183 -9.72 21.57 26.04
N ALA A 184 -9.37 20.43 26.65
CA ALA A 184 -8.59 20.42 27.88
C ALA A 184 -7.22 21.09 27.71
N ALA A 185 -6.53 20.85 26.58
CA ALA A 185 -5.26 21.50 26.28
C ALA A 185 -5.42 23.02 26.11
N TYR A 186 -6.48 23.47 25.44
CA TYR A 186 -6.78 24.89 25.30
C TYR A 186 -7.14 25.53 26.63
N ALA A 187 -7.89 24.86 27.49
CA ALA A 187 -8.21 25.35 28.84
C ALA A 187 -6.96 25.58 29.70
N LEU A 188 -5.90 24.83 29.47
CA LEU A 188 -4.58 25.03 30.09
C LEU A 188 -3.70 26.09 29.39
N GLY A 189 -4.25 26.85 28.44
CA GLY A 189 -3.54 27.90 27.73
C GLY A 189 -2.54 27.40 26.69
N THR A 190 -2.59 26.11 26.28
CA THR A 190 -1.65 25.54 25.34
C THR A 190 -1.90 26.09 23.93
N PRO A 191 -0.87 26.64 23.22
CA PRO A 191 -1.03 27.09 21.86
C PRO A 191 -1.28 25.93 20.90
N LYS A 192 -2.02 26.19 19.81
CA LYS A 192 -2.51 25.16 18.87
C LYS A 192 -1.40 24.23 18.34
N TRP A 193 -0.26 24.80 17.92
CA TRP A 193 0.85 23.99 17.40
C TRP A 193 1.41 23.00 18.43
N LYS A 194 1.49 23.41 19.71
CA LYS A 194 1.96 22.58 20.81
C LYS A 194 0.93 21.50 21.17
N MET A 195 -0.36 21.84 21.17
CA MET A 195 -1.44 20.87 21.33
C MET A 195 -1.38 19.79 20.25
N ILE A 196 -1.19 20.17 18.96
CA ILE A 196 -1.07 19.22 17.85
C ILE A 196 0.16 18.32 18.03
N SER A 197 1.34 18.90 18.25
CA SER A 197 2.59 18.11 18.31
C SER A 197 2.72 17.25 19.56
N ALA A 198 2.29 17.74 20.72
CA ALA A 198 2.49 17.08 22.01
C ALA A 198 1.32 16.17 22.43
N ILE A 199 0.12 16.41 21.93
CA ILE A 199 -1.09 15.68 22.35
C ILE A 199 -1.67 14.89 21.20
N THR A 200 -2.19 15.54 20.14
CA THR A 200 -2.94 14.83 19.09
C THR A 200 -2.06 13.90 18.27
N LEU A 201 -0.86 14.34 17.87
CA LEU A 201 0.10 13.48 17.14
C LEU A 201 0.57 12.33 18.01
N LYS A 202 0.91 12.58 19.29
CA LYS A 202 1.33 11.50 20.20
C LYS A 202 0.23 10.46 20.43
N ALA A 203 -1.01 10.90 20.56
CA ALA A 203 -2.16 10.00 20.70
C ALA A 203 -2.41 9.16 19.45
N SER A 204 -2.04 9.64 18.27
CA SER A 204 -2.30 9.01 16.97
C SER A 204 -1.06 8.31 16.37
N VAL A 205 0.11 8.43 16.97
CA VAL A 205 1.38 8.00 16.38
C VAL A 205 1.38 6.54 15.94
N SER A 206 0.81 5.64 16.73
CA SER A 206 0.77 4.21 16.40
C SER A 206 -0.04 3.93 15.14
N GLY A 207 -1.18 4.61 14.97
CA GLY A 207 -2.01 4.48 13.78
C GLY A 207 -1.36 5.11 12.54
N ILE A 208 -0.74 6.28 12.70
CA ILE A 208 -0.01 6.95 11.61
C ILE A 208 1.17 6.09 11.14
N MET A 209 1.97 5.56 12.06
CA MET A 209 3.10 4.69 11.72
C MET A 209 2.66 3.40 11.03
N THR A 210 1.56 2.80 11.48
CA THR A 210 0.96 1.66 10.79
C THR A 210 0.59 2.01 9.35
N GLY A 211 -0.03 3.18 9.13
CA GLY A 211 -0.38 3.66 7.79
C GLY A 211 0.85 3.92 6.90
N ILE A 212 1.92 4.47 7.46
CA ILE A 212 3.19 4.67 6.74
C ILE A 212 3.79 3.33 6.31
N LEU A 213 3.85 2.34 7.21
CA LEU A 213 4.36 1.01 6.88
C LEU A 213 3.53 0.30 5.80
N LEU A 214 2.20 0.46 5.85
CA LEU A 214 1.31 -0.05 4.79
C LEU A 214 1.55 0.67 3.45
N ALA A 215 1.80 1.98 3.47
CA ALA A 215 2.13 2.75 2.27
C ALA A 215 3.48 2.29 1.68
N ILE A 216 4.50 2.07 2.51
CA ILE A 216 5.80 1.51 2.11
C ILE A 216 5.62 0.12 1.51
N ALA A 217 4.87 -0.77 2.18
CA ALA A 217 4.59 -2.11 1.69
C ALA A 217 3.91 -2.09 0.31
N ARG A 218 3.03 -1.11 0.07
CA ARG A 218 2.38 -0.94 -1.23
C ARG A 218 3.38 -0.54 -2.31
N ILE A 219 4.17 0.53 -2.09
CA ILE A 219 5.10 1.02 -3.11
C ILE A 219 6.27 0.05 -3.38
N ALA A 220 6.58 -0.84 -2.44
CA ALA A 220 7.62 -1.85 -2.61
C ALA A 220 7.34 -2.85 -3.74
N GLY A 221 6.06 -3.08 -4.07
CA GLY A 221 5.64 -3.97 -5.15
C GLY A 221 5.25 -3.26 -6.46
N GLU A 222 5.39 -1.94 -6.55
CA GLU A 222 4.95 -1.18 -7.73
C GLU A 222 5.91 -1.37 -8.91
N THR A 223 5.38 -1.91 -10.01
CA THR A 223 6.14 -2.18 -11.24
C THR A 223 5.88 -1.14 -12.31
N ALA A 224 4.59 -0.85 -12.60
CA ALA A 224 4.18 -0.06 -13.74
C ALA A 224 4.78 1.36 -13.76
N PRO A 225 4.78 2.14 -12.68
CA PRO A 225 5.35 3.48 -12.70
C PRO A 225 6.88 3.45 -12.88
N LEU A 226 7.57 2.44 -12.37
CA LEU A 226 9.03 2.32 -12.47
C LEU A 226 9.50 1.96 -13.88
N LEU A 227 8.68 1.26 -14.67
CA LEU A 227 8.96 0.99 -16.08
C LEU A 227 9.13 2.26 -16.91
N PHE A 228 8.42 3.33 -16.56
CA PHE A 228 8.45 4.60 -17.28
C PHE A 228 9.36 5.65 -16.63
N THR A 229 10.00 5.36 -15.49
CA THR A 229 10.74 6.38 -14.73
C THR A 229 12.16 5.95 -14.38
N ALA A 230 12.33 4.91 -13.55
CA ALA A 230 13.65 4.37 -13.16
C ALA A 230 14.19 3.36 -14.18
N LEU A 231 13.31 2.76 -14.98
CA LEU A 231 13.59 1.69 -15.92
C LEU A 231 14.27 0.49 -15.24
N SER A 232 15.48 0.13 -15.65
CA SER A 232 16.25 -0.99 -15.10
C SER A 232 17.72 -0.85 -15.49
N ASN A 233 18.61 -1.43 -14.69
CA ASN A 233 20.02 -1.53 -14.98
C ASN A 233 20.49 -2.95 -14.66
N GLN A 234 21.28 -3.58 -15.53
CA GLN A 234 21.85 -4.92 -15.27
C GLN A 234 23.10 -4.85 -14.39
N PHE A 235 23.76 -3.68 -14.36
CA PHE A 235 24.96 -3.45 -13.58
C PHE A 235 24.65 -2.88 -12.20
N TRP A 236 25.58 -3.05 -11.30
CA TRP A 236 25.51 -2.40 -9.99
C TRP A 236 25.66 -0.89 -10.16
N SER A 237 24.67 -0.16 -9.72
CA SER A 237 24.69 1.30 -9.71
C SER A 237 23.90 1.82 -8.51
N THR A 238 24.48 2.82 -7.84
CA THR A 238 23.83 3.61 -6.80
C THR A 238 23.60 5.06 -7.24
N ASP A 239 23.96 5.38 -8.48
CA ASP A 239 23.77 6.70 -9.06
C ASP A 239 22.30 6.93 -9.40
N MET A 240 21.66 7.76 -8.60
CA MET A 240 20.24 8.10 -8.75
C MET A 240 19.94 8.97 -9.98
N MET A 241 20.95 9.54 -10.63
CA MET A 241 20.78 10.28 -11.89
C MET A 241 20.69 9.37 -13.11
N GLN A 242 21.04 8.11 -12.97
CA GLN A 242 20.99 7.10 -14.02
C GLN A 242 19.85 6.11 -13.81
N PRO A 243 19.49 5.30 -14.84
CA PRO A 243 18.58 4.18 -14.66
C PRO A 243 19.06 3.25 -13.56
N ILE A 244 18.15 2.88 -12.66
CA ILE A 244 18.48 2.03 -11.50
C ILE A 244 17.73 0.70 -11.59
N ALA A 245 18.44 -0.39 -11.28
CA ALA A 245 17.83 -1.70 -11.12
C ALA A 245 16.76 -1.63 -10.02
N ASN A 246 15.64 -2.31 -10.22
CA ASN A 246 14.65 -2.48 -9.18
C ASN A 246 13.97 -3.84 -9.33
N LEU A 247 13.62 -4.42 -8.20
CA LEU A 247 13.16 -5.80 -8.14
C LEU A 247 11.85 -6.03 -8.92
N PRO A 248 10.80 -5.17 -8.80
CA PRO A 248 9.56 -5.37 -9.55
C PRO A 248 9.74 -5.37 -11.08
N VAL A 249 10.52 -4.44 -11.62
CA VAL A 249 10.77 -4.37 -13.07
C VAL A 249 11.69 -5.50 -13.54
N THR A 250 12.67 -5.90 -12.72
CA THR A 250 13.53 -7.04 -13.02
C THR A 250 12.72 -8.34 -13.07
N ILE A 251 11.85 -8.57 -12.10
CA ILE A 251 10.92 -9.71 -12.10
C ILE A 251 10.06 -9.71 -13.37
N PHE A 252 9.47 -8.56 -13.71
CA PHE A 252 8.64 -8.43 -14.91
C PHE A 252 9.42 -8.81 -16.18
N LYS A 253 10.61 -8.26 -16.37
CA LYS A 253 11.46 -8.54 -17.52
C LYS A 253 11.87 -10.02 -17.58
N PHE A 254 12.25 -10.62 -16.47
CA PHE A 254 12.70 -11.99 -16.38
C PHE A 254 11.54 -12.98 -16.58
N ALA A 255 10.37 -12.70 -16.02
CA ALA A 255 9.18 -13.52 -16.21
C ALA A 255 8.69 -13.55 -17.67
N MET A 256 8.90 -12.46 -18.42
CA MET A 256 8.51 -12.32 -19.84
C MET A 256 9.61 -12.83 -20.79
N SER A 257 10.75 -13.24 -20.27
CA SER A 257 11.86 -13.74 -21.09
C SER A 257 11.66 -15.20 -21.50
N PRO A 258 12.26 -15.67 -22.61
CA PRO A 258 12.24 -17.07 -22.99
C PRO A 258 13.25 -17.93 -22.23
N PHE A 259 14.10 -17.34 -21.38
CA PHE A 259 15.19 -18.02 -20.69
C PHE A 259 14.72 -18.64 -19.37
N ALA A 260 14.89 -19.93 -19.20
CA ALA A 260 14.41 -20.67 -18.01
C ALA A 260 15.09 -20.17 -16.72
N GLU A 261 16.39 -19.86 -16.78
CA GLU A 261 17.18 -19.35 -15.64
C GLU A 261 16.63 -18.01 -15.15
N TRP A 262 16.30 -17.09 -16.06
CA TRP A 262 15.69 -15.82 -15.71
C TRP A 262 14.28 -15.97 -15.13
N GLN A 263 13.49 -16.90 -15.68
CA GLN A 263 12.16 -17.20 -15.12
C GLN A 263 12.27 -17.76 -13.70
N GLN A 264 13.28 -18.60 -13.43
CA GLN A 264 13.53 -19.12 -12.08
C GLN A 264 13.93 -17.99 -11.10
N LEU A 265 14.82 -17.08 -11.51
CA LEU A 265 15.15 -15.88 -10.73
C LEU A 265 13.96 -14.97 -10.52
N ALA A 266 13.07 -14.86 -11.50
CA ALA A 266 11.81 -14.09 -11.33
C ALA A 266 10.93 -14.70 -10.24
N TRP A 267 10.75 -16.02 -10.19
CA TRP A 267 9.99 -16.68 -9.13
C TRP A 267 10.62 -16.49 -7.74
N ALA A 268 11.94 -16.58 -7.64
CA ALA A 268 12.65 -16.28 -6.40
C ALA A 268 12.46 -14.80 -5.99
N GLY A 269 12.55 -13.87 -6.93
CA GLY A 269 12.30 -12.46 -6.71
C GLY A 269 10.88 -12.17 -6.21
N VAL A 270 9.86 -12.83 -6.79
CA VAL A 270 8.46 -12.72 -6.32
C VAL A 270 8.32 -13.23 -4.89
N LEU A 271 8.98 -14.34 -4.55
CA LEU A 271 8.96 -14.87 -3.18
C LEU A 271 9.61 -13.89 -2.21
N ILE A 272 10.73 -13.27 -2.55
CA ILE A 272 11.40 -12.25 -1.71
C ILE A 272 10.50 -11.05 -1.49
N ILE A 273 9.92 -10.44 -2.53
CA ILE A 273 8.99 -9.31 -2.36
C ILE A 273 7.83 -9.69 -1.46
N THR A 274 7.24 -10.87 -1.69
CA THR A 274 6.10 -11.35 -0.90
C THR A 274 6.48 -11.47 0.57
N LEU A 275 7.63 -12.06 0.89
CA LEU A 275 8.14 -12.18 2.26
C LEU A 275 8.47 -10.82 2.87
N CYS A 276 9.11 -9.92 2.14
CA CYS A 276 9.42 -8.57 2.62
C CYS A 276 8.15 -7.78 2.94
N VAL A 277 7.16 -7.79 2.06
CA VAL A 277 5.87 -7.12 2.27
C VAL A 277 5.11 -7.76 3.43
N LEU A 278 5.12 -9.08 3.55
CA LEU A 278 4.51 -9.78 4.67
C LEU A 278 5.17 -9.40 6.00
N LEU A 279 6.51 -9.40 6.05
CA LEU A 279 7.27 -8.98 7.25
C LEU A 279 6.97 -7.53 7.62
N LEU A 280 6.93 -6.60 6.66
CA LEU A 280 6.55 -5.21 6.92
C LEU A 280 5.14 -5.10 7.51
N ASN A 281 4.17 -5.85 6.97
CA ASN A 281 2.81 -5.88 7.49
C ASN A 281 2.71 -6.47 8.91
N ILE A 282 3.47 -7.53 9.19
CA ILE A 282 3.53 -8.14 10.53
C ILE A 282 4.18 -7.16 11.51
N LEU A 283 5.31 -6.56 11.16
CA LEU A 283 5.99 -5.55 11.98
C LEU A 283 5.06 -4.38 12.30
N ALA A 284 4.34 -3.86 11.29
CA ALA A 284 3.34 -2.81 11.48
C ALA A 284 2.29 -3.20 12.54
N ARG A 285 1.80 -4.42 12.49
CA ARG A 285 0.78 -4.90 13.43
C ARG A 285 1.35 -5.18 14.82
N VAL A 286 2.50 -5.85 14.93
CA VAL A 286 3.06 -6.27 16.23
C VAL A 286 3.61 -5.09 17.02
N VAL A 287 4.40 -4.22 16.37
CA VAL A 287 5.05 -3.08 17.05
C VAL A 287 4.02 -2.07 17.53
N PHE A 288 2.98 -1.80 16.74
CA PHE A 288 2.01 -0.76 17.08
C PHE A 288 0.71 -1.27 17.72
N ALA A 289 0.43 -2.59 17.70
CA ALA A 289 -0.67 -3.15 18.48
C ALA A 289 -0.38 -3.15 19.99
N LYS A 290 0.89 -3.28 20.40
CA LYS A 290 1.31 -3.28 21.81
C LYS A 290 1.04 -1.96 22.55
N ASN A 291 0.97 -0.84 21.83
CA ASN A 291 0.70 0.48 22.42
C ASN A 291 -0.79 0.76 22.72
N LYS A 292 -1.69 -0.22 22.55
CA LYS A 292 -3.11 -0.09 22.88
C LYS A 292 -3.44 -0.40 24.34
N HIS A 293 -2.47 -0.87 25.16
CA HIS A 293 -2.69 -1.33 26.53
C HIS A 293 -1.76 -0.65 27.58
N GLY A 294 -1.29 0.57 27.26
CA GLY A 294 -0.56 1.40 28.22
C GLY A 294 -1.28 2.71 28.49
#